data_c50a7ab27646b087553ccd3391033905
#
_entry.id   c50a7ab27646b087553ccd3391033905
#
_cell.length_a   1.000
_cell.length_b   1.000
_cell.length_c   1.000
_cell.angle_alpha   90.00
_cell.angle_beta   90.00
_cell.angle_gamma   90.00
#
_symmetry.space_group_name_H-M   'P 1'
#
loop_
_entity.id
_entity.type
_entity.pdbx_description
1 polymer ?
#
loop_
_entity_poly.entity_id
_entity_poly.type
_entity_poly.pdbx_seq_one_letter_code
_entity_poly.pdbx_strand_id
1 'polypeptide(L)'
;MSTEITIKEAAAILEVSVQRVRTLCREGVLSGRKLGTNWLINSKSLSTYSLTSAHKVAQDHPVYEVRRKGKPIALSFFSGAMGLDLGIEKAGFDIRLACEVDKYCRQTIALNRPEMALIGDIHNYSAAEILEYAGLSHNEEVDLIIGGPPCQAFSTAGKRNGFNDDRGNAFLTYLKIALEIKPKYVVIENVRGLLSCPMQHRPHGMRGSEYPDLALDELPGGALNFVLSMIENSGYSYSFNLYNSANFGTPQIRERVVIVCSRDGIKPPFLVPTHSESSDFGLKKWKTFRDATKGVKECHHINFPEKRLVYYRMIKEGQNWRALPEDLQKEALGKSYYAGGGKTGFLRRLASDKPAPTLVTHPAMPATDLAHPTEDRPLSIEEYKRLQEFPDGWKLAGPLVEQYKQVGNAVPASLGTAIGTLIMRLINGENVESPSGFSYSRYRLTNDVEWKTNFAHQPDTKTSCQVELF
;
A
#
# COMPACT_ATOMS: atom_id res chain seq x y z
N MET A 1 -43.63 16.12 -10.79
CA MET A 1 -42.66 16.94 -11.55
C MET A 1 -41.27 16.52 -11.11
N SER A 2 -40.40 16.12 -12.04
CA SER A 2 -39.01 15.80 -11.69
C SER A 2 -38.24 17.13 -11.54
N THR A 3 -37.89 17.49 -10.34
CA THR A 3 -37.02 18.65 -10.08
C THR A 3 -35.60 18.31 -10.44
N GLU A 4 -35.02 19.01 -11.39
CA GLU A 4 -33.58 18.95 -11.68
C GLU A 4 -32.84 19.82 -10.67
N ILE A 5 -31.75 19.30 -10.13
CA ILE A 5 -30.88 19.99 -9.18
C ILE A 5 -29.45 20.06 -9.69
N THR A 6 -28.69 21.01 -9.18
CA THR A 6 -27.28 21.20 -9.54
C THR A 6 -26.39 20.16 -8.88
N ILE A 7 -25.16 19.96 -9.41
CA ILE A 7 -24.14 19.11 -8.81
C ILE A 7 -23.85 19.49 -7.34
N LYS A 8 -23.84 20.80 -7.03
CA LYS A 8 -23.57 21.29 -5.67
C LYS A 8 -24.66 20.90 -4.69
N GLU A 9 -25.92 21.05 -5.12
CA GLU A 9 -27.08 20.63 -4.31
C GLU A 9 -27.11 19.11 -4.13
N ALA A 10 -26.84 18.34 -5.20
CA ALA A 10 -26.75 16.90 -5.11
C ALA A 10 -25.61 16.45 -4.19
N ALA A 11 -24.46 17.10 -4.22
CA ALA A 11 -23.33 16.83 -3.33
C ALA A 11 -23.68 17.08 -1.86
N ALA A 12 -24.39 18.18 -1.58
CA ALA A 12 -24.87 18.47 -0.23
C ALA A 12 -25.93 17.47 0.27
N ILE A 13 -26.86 17.05 -0.60
CA ILE A 13 -27.92 16.07 -0.25
C ILE A 13 -27.33 14.68 0.02
N LEU A 14 -26.30 14.30 -0.75
CA LEU A 14 -25.67 12.98 -0.63
C LEU A 14 -24.48 12.96 0.35
N GLU A 15 -24.15 14.10 0.94
CA GLU A 15 -22.99 14.28 1.83
C GLU A 15 -21.65 13.80 1.21
N VAL A 16 -21.48 14.01 -0.10
CA VAL A 16 -20.30 13.61 -0.85
C VAL A 16 -19.67 14.81 -1.58
N SER A 17 -18.42 14.66 -2.03
CA SER A 17 -17.76 15.70 -2.80
C SER A 17 -18.42 15.92 -4.17
N VAL A 18 -18.37 17.18 -4.66
CA VAL A 18 -18.84 17.56 -6.01
C VAL A 18 -18.19 16.68 -7.10
N GLN A 19 -16.94 16.26 -6.89
CA GLN A 19 -16.22 15.39 -7.81
C GLN A 19 -16.83 13.98 -7.82
N ARG A 20 -17.25 13.46 -6.68
CA ARG A 20 -17.94 12.16 -6.58
C ARG A 20 -19.24 12.17 -7.33
N VAL A 21 -20.04 13.22 -7.20
CA VAL A 21 -21.30 13.38 -7.96
C VAL A 21 -21.03 13.38 -9.46
N ARG A 22 -19.98 14.08 -9.94
CA ARG A 22 -19.59 14.04 -11.37
C ARG A 22 -19.24 12.63 -11.85
N THR A 23 -18.54 11.88 -11.03
CA THR A 23 -18.19 10.49 -11.32
C THR A 23 -19.43 9.63 -11.42
N LEU A 24 -20.34 9.71 -10.45
CA LEU A 24 -21.62 8.98 -10.46
C LEU A 24 -22.49 9.28 -11.68
N CYS A 25 -22.49 10.53 -12.15
CA CYS A 25 -23.16 10.89 -13.40
C CYS A 25 -22.49 10.31 -14.64
N ARG A 26 -21.14 10.23 -14.67
CA ARG A 26 -20.40 9.62 -15.79
C ARG A 26 -20.57 8.11 -15.84
N GLU A 27 -20.67 7.47 -14.70
CA GLU A 27 -20.89 6.04 -14.54
C GLU A 27 -22.36 5.63 -14.78
N GLY A 28 -23.26 6.61 -15.03
CA GLY A 28 -24.67 6.37 -15.23
C GLY A 28 -25.44 5.95 -13.96
N VAL A 29 -24.83 6.08 -12.80
CA VAL A 29 -25.42 5.76 -11.49
C VAL A 29 -26.43 6.82 -11.08
N LEU A 30 -26.12 8.08 -11.32
CA LEU A 30 -27.05 9.20 -11.19
C LEU A 30 -27.53 9.63 -12.58
N SER A 31 -28.84 9.65 -12.78
CA SER A 31 -29.41 10.14 -14.02
C SER A 31 -29.48 11.67 -14.03
N GLY A 32 -28.99 12.24 -15.10
CA GLY A 32 -28.96 13.69 -15.32
C GLY A 32 -28.53 14.02 -16.73
N ARG A 33 -28.63 15.30 -17.08
CA ARG A 33 -28.20 15.81 -18.39
C ARG A 33 -27.09 16.84 -18.24
N LYS A 34 -26.20 16.88 -19.21
CA LYS A 34 -25.11 17.83 -19.24
C LYS A 34 -25.56 19.11 -19.94
N LEU A 35 -25.39 20.26 -19.28
CA LEU A 35 -25.65 21.58 -19.82
C LEU A 35 -24.33 22.38 -19.84
N GLY A 36 -23.68 22.43 -21.00
CA GLY A 36 -22.32 22.98 -21.13
C GLY A 36 -21.32 22.20 -20.29
N THR A 37 -20.68 22.85 -19.35
CA THR A 37 -19.71 22.23 -18.38
C THR A 37 -20.40 21.67 -17.13
N ASN A 38 -21.69 21.94 -16.92
CA ASN A 38 -22.45 21.60 -15.72
C ASN A 38 -23.39 20.41 -15.95
N TRP A 39 -23.67 19.66 -14.90
CA TRP A 39 -24.69 18.62 -14.89
C TRP A 39 -25.92 19.10 -14.13
N LEU A 40 -27.10 18.79 -14.68
CA LEU A 40 -28.37 18.85 -13.98
C LEU A 40 -28.82 17.42 -13.69
N ILE A 41 -29.06 17.14 -12.43
CA ILE A 41 -29.29 15.80 -11.90
C ILE A 41 -30.76 15.65 -11.55
N ASN A 42 -31.35 14.53 -11.94
CA ASN A 42 -32.72 14.21 -11.60
C ASN A 42 -32.84 13.87 -10.10
N SER A 43 -33.61 14.64 -9.34
CA SER A 43 -33.77 14.45 -7.89
C SER A 43 -34.27 13.06 -7.49
N LYS A 44 -35.08 12.39 -8.36
CA LYS A 44 -35.52 11.01 -8.12
C LYS A 44 -34.33 10.02 -8.14
N SER A 45 -33.32 10.26 -8.98
CA SER A 45 -32.14 9.37 -9.01
C SER A 45 -31.30 9.47 -7.75
N LEU A 46 -31.37 10.61 -7.04
CA LEU A 46 -30.72 10.77 -5.73
C LEU A 46 -31.40 9.92 -4.66
N SER A 47 -32.73 9.94 -4.61
CA SER A 47 -33.48 9.10 -3.67
C SER A 47 -33.24 7.62 -3.93
N THR A 48 -33.19 7.20 -5.20
CA THR A 48 -32.84 5.83 -5.59
C THR A 48 -31.39 5.49 -5.23
N TYR A 49 -30.44 6.43 -5.43
CA TYR A 49 -29.04 6.26 -5.05
C TYR A 49 -28.88 6.21 -3.54
N SER A 50 -29.57 7.06 -2.78
CA SER A 50 -29.57 7.05 -1.32
C SER A 50 -30.13 5.73 -0.77
N LEU A 51 -31.22 5.21 -1.36
CA LEU A 51 -31.76 3.90 -1.03
C LEU A 51 -30.81 2.75 -1.42
N THR A 52 -30.14 2.85 -2.59
CA THR A 52 -29.11 1.88 -3.01
C THR A 52 -27.78 2.05 -2.27
N SER A 53 -27.46 3.24 -1.74
CA SER A 53 -26.32 3.44 -0.85
C SER A 53 -26.58 2.93 0.56
N ALA A 54 -27.82 3.07 1.05
CA ALA A 54 -28.27 2.34 2.24
C ALA A 54 -28.23 0.81 2.02
N HIS A 55 -28.50 0.35 0.79
CA HIS A 55 -28.26 -1.05 0.38
C HIS A 55 -26.77 -1.40 0.22
N LYS A 56 -25.87 -0.41 0.00
CA LYS A 56 -24.41 -0.66 -0.03
C LYS A 56 -23.80 -0.78 1.35
N VAL A 57 -24.37 -0.11 2.34
CA VAL A 57 -24.08 -0.39 3.76
C VAL A 57 -24.57 -1.81 4.13
N ALA A 58 -25.67 -2.27 3.52
CA ALA A 58 -26.16 -3.66 3.61
C ALA A 58 -25.29 -4.71 2.84
N GLN A 59 -24.24 -4.30 2.13
CA GLN A 59 -23.25 -5.19 1.50
C GLN A 59 -21.96 -5.36 2.31
N ASP A 60 -21.81 -4.67 3.43
CA ASP A 60 -20.78 -5.03 4.39
C ASP A 60 -21.11 -6.42 4.94
N HIS A 61 -20.11 -7.29 4.97
CA HIS A 61 -20.29 -8.61 5.56
C HIS A 61 -20.68 -8.44 7.03
N PRO A 62 -21.61 -9.28 7.52
CA PRO A 62 -22.09 -9.15 8.90
C PRO A 62 -20.96 -9.32 9.91
N VAL A 63 -21.27 -9.01 11.14
CA VAL A 63 -20.42 -9.16 12.31
C VAL A 63 -19.67 -10.50 12.29
N TYR A 64 -18.38 -10.46 12.59
CA TYR A 64 -17.54 -11.65 12.68
C TYR A 64 -18.03 -12.61 13.75
N GLU A 65 -18.48 -13.79 13.37
CA GLU A 65 -19.08 -14.77 14.27
C GLU A 65 -18.14 -15.91 14.66
N VAL A 66 -17.11 -16.17 13.86
CA VAL A 66 -16.18 -17.28 14.05
C VAL A 66 -15.08 -16.88 15.03
N ARG A 67 -15.19 -17.28 16.29
CA ARG A 67 -14.17 -17.01 17.32
C ARG A 67 -13.12 -18.11 17.34
N ARG A 68 -11.90 -17.78 16.98
CA ARG A 68 -10.73 -18.67 17.11
C ARG A 68 -10.13 -18.51 18.51
N LYS A 69 -10.67 -19.26 19.50
CA LYS A 69 -10.26 -19.16 20.90
C LYS A 69 -8.73 -19.22 21.06
N GLY A 70 -8.20 -18.32 21.86
CA GLY A 70 -6.78 -18.31 22.27
C GLY A 70 -5.81 -17.70 21.25
N LYS A 71 -6.29 -17.17 20.11
CA LYS A 71 -5.44 -16.43 19.18
C LYS A 71 -5.51 -14.93 19.46
N PRO A 72 -4.38 -14.20 19.39
CA PRO A 72 -4.40 -12.75 19.41
C PRO A 72 -5.24 -12.16 18.27
N ILE A 73 -5.99 -11.11 18.58
CA ILE A 73 -6.95 -10.49 17.67
C ILE A 73 -6.26 -9.42 16.83
N ALA A 74 -6.46 -9.48 15.51
CA ALA A 74 -6.00 -8.44 14.60
C ALA A 74 -7.16 -7.81 13.81
N LEU A 75 -7.02 -6.51 13.48
CA LEU A 75 -7.87 -5.78 12.55
C LEU A 75 -7.00 -5.26 11.41
N SER A 76 -7.48 -5.40 10.17
CA SER A 76 -6.75 -5.01 8.97
C SER A 76 -7.43 -3.87 8.24
N PHE A 77 -6.64 -2.86 7.86
CA PHE A 77 -7.10 -1.69 7.13
C PHE A 77 -6.32 -1.54 5.83
N PHE A 78 -7.01 -1.12 4.76
CA PHE A 78 -6.45 -1.05 3.40
C PHE A 78 -5.92 -2.41 2.96
N SER A 79 -6.69 -3.46 3.25
CA SER A 79 -6.27 -4.86 3.16
C SER A 79 -5.93 -5.30 1.73
N GLY A 80 -6.40 -4.58 0.72
CA GLY A 80 -6.17 -4.92 -0.68
C GLY A 80 -6.64 -6.35 -1.00
N ALA A 81 -5.75 -7.15 -1.59
CA ALA A 81 -5.99 -8.56 -1.82
C ALA A 81 -5.53 -9.46 -0.65
N MET A 82 -5.27 -8.90 0.53
CA MET A 82 -4.83 -9.58 1.75
C MET A 82 -3.40 -10.14 1.73
N GLY A 83 -2.48 -9.58 0.96
CA GLY A 83 -1.10 -10.09 0.93
C GLY A 83 -0.40 -10.00 2.29
N LEU A 84 -0.47 -8.83 2.96
CA LEU A 84 0.06 -8.63 4.31
C LEU A 84 -0.65 -9.54 5.32
N ASP A 85 -1.96 -9.60 5.23
CA ASP A 85 -2.86 -10.33 6.12
C ASP A 85 -2.56 -11.83 6.13
N LEU A 86 -2.31 -12.43 4.98
CA LEU A 86 -1.90 -13.84 4.86
C LEU A 86 -0.65 -14.14 5.70
N GLY A 87 0.28 -13.19 5.76
CA GLY A 87 1.47 -13.31 6.59
C GLY A 87 1.16 -13.20 8.09
N ILE A 88 0.30 -12.28 8.47
CA ILE A 88 -0.16 -12.09 9.86
C ILE A 88 -0.96 -13.32 10.34
N GLU A 89 -1.88 -13.85 9.53
CA GLU A 89 -2.59 -15.10 9.83
C GLU A 89 -1.62 -16.28 10.03
N LYS A 90 -0.60 -16.37 9.16
CA LYS A 90 0.44 -17.40 9.25
C LYS A 90 1.27 -17.29 10.53
N ALA A 91 1.46 -16.09 11.05
CA ALA A 91 2.12 -15.87 12.34
C ALA A 91 1.25 -16.23 13.55
N GLY A 92 -0.04 -16.53 13.35
CA GLY A 92 -0.94 -17.04 14.38
C GLY A 92 -2.06 -16.11 14.82
N PHE A 93 -2.20 -14.93 14.24
CA PHE A 93 -3.28 -13.98 14.55
C PHE A 93 -4.64 -14.43 13.98
N ASP A 94 -5.69 -13.98 14.63
CA ASP A 94 -7.08 -14.05 14.17
C ASP A 94 -7.49 -12.68 13.62
N ILE A 95 -7.47 -12.53 12.29
CA ILE A 95 -7.91 -11.28 11.64
C ILE A 95 -9.44 -11.34 11.55
N ARG A 96 -10.11 -10.50 12.33
CA ARG A 96 -11.59 -10.51 12.43
C ARG A 96 -12.24 -9.55 11.48
N LEU A 97 -11.56 -8.48 11.06
CA LEU A 97 -12.11 -7.45 10.20
C LEU A 97 -11.09 -7.00 9.17
N ALA A 98 -11.56 -6.83 7.94
CA ALA A 98 -10.87 -6.14 6.85
C ALA A 98 -11.64 -4.86 6.46
N CYS A 99 -10.91 -3.75 6.32
CA CYS A 99 -11.44 -2.49 5.81
C CYS A 99 -10.82 -2.23 4.43
N GLU A 100 -11.65 -2.21 3.37
CA GLU A 100 -11.20 -2.05 2.00
C GLU A 100 -12.26 -1.38 1.13
N VAL A 101 -11.88 -0.40 0.32
CA VAL A 101 -12.79 0.38 -0.52
C VAL A 101 -12.84 -0.10 -1.97
N ASP A 102 -11.75 -0.71 -2.47
CA ASP A 102 -11.70 -1.18 -3.86
C ASP A 102 -12.65 -2.36 -4.08
N LYS A 103 -13.54 -2.21 -5.04
CA LYS A 103 -14.59 -3.18 -5.35
C LYS A 103 -14.04 -4.60 -5.59
N TYR A 104 -12.97 -4.72 -6.35
CA TYR A 104 -12.43 -6.04 -6.71
C TYR A 104 -11.61 -6.65 -5.57
N CYS A 105 -10.91 -5.82 -4.78
CA CYS A 105 -10.29 -6.27 -3.55
C CYS A 105 -11.33 -6.81 -2.57
N ARG A 106 -12.44 -6.10 -2.35
CA ARG A 106 -13.56 -6.57 -1.51
C ARG A 106 -14.13 -7.91 -1.99
N GLN A 107 -14.35 -8.07 -3.29
CA GLN A 107 -14.81 -9.33 -3.87
C GLN A 107 -13.77 -10.46 -3.67
N THR A 108 -12.49 -10.15 -3.82
CA THR A 108 -11.41 -11.09 -3.56
C THR A 108 -11.40 -11.53 -2.09
N ILE A 109 -11.55 -10.61 -1.14
CA ILE A 109 -11.65 -10.92 0.29
C ILE A 109 -12.86 -11.84 0.54
N ALA A 110 -14.03 -11.46 0.08
CA ALA A 110 -15.27 -12.23 0.27
C ALA A 110 -15.19 -13.66 -0.30
N LEU A 111 -14.50 -13.85 -1.44
CA LEU A 111 -14.31 -15.17 -2.07
C LEU A 111 -13.39 -16.09 -1.25
N ASN A 112 -12.42 -15.53 -0.52
CA ASN A 112 -11.39 -16.31 0.18
C ASN A 112 -11.58 -16.33 1.71
N ARG A 113 -12.33 -15.37 2.26
CA ARG A 113 -12.61 -15.20 3.70
C ARG A 113 -14.08 -14.79 3.91
N PRO A 114 -15.02 -15.64 3.55
CA PRO A 114 -16.46 -15.32 3.66
C PRO A 114 -16.92 -15.08 5.10
N GLU A 115 -16.17 -15.60 6.08
CA GLU A 115 -16.43 -15.46 7.52
C GLU A 115 -15.91 -14.13 8.12
N MET A 116 -15.08 -13.41 7.39
CA MET A 116 -14.43 -12.19 7.90
C MET A 116 -15.38 -11.00 7.78
N ALA A 117 -15.46 -10.16 8.82
CA ALA A 117 -16.14 -8.88 8.70
C ALA A 117 -15.42 -8.01 7.65
N LEU A 118 -16.18 -7.42 6.73
CA LEU A 118 -15.65 -6.64 5.61
C LEU A 118 -16.39 -5.31 5.51
N ILE A 119 -15.74 -4.24 5.95
CA ILE A 119 -16.26 -2.88 5.88
C ILE A 119 -15.65 -2.09 4.72
N GLY A 120 -16.29 -0.99 4.34
CA GLY A 120 -15.94 -0.18 3.18
C GLY A 120 -14.97 0.96 3.48
N ASP A 121 -15.40 2.19 3.15
CA ASP A 121 -14.60 3.39 3.34
C ASP A 121 -14.46 3.70 4.84
N ILE A 122 -13.23 3.76 5.31
CA ILE A 122 -12.86 4.00 6.71
C ILE A 122 -13.49 5.27 7.29
N HIS A 123 -13.77 6.28 6.45
CA HIS A 123 -14.37 7.54 6.90
C HIS A 123 -15.83 7.40 7.36
N ASN A 124 -16.46 6.27 7.07
CA ASN A 124 -17.86 6.01 7.37
C ASN A 124 -18.07 5.25 8.70
N TYR A 125 -17.01 4.98 9.45
CA TYR A 125 -17.07 4.15 10.65
C TYR A 125 -16.34 4.81 11.82
N SER A 126 -16.97 4.80 12.98
CA SER A 126 -16.32 5.09 14.26
C SER A 126 -15.53 3.89 14.78
N ALA A 127 -14.63 4.12 15.73
CA ALA A 127 -13.89 3.05 16.41
C ALA A 127 -14.83 2.02 17.05
N ALA A 128 -15.95 2.49 17.66
CA ALA A 128 -16.94 1.63 18.28
C ALA A 128 -17.65 0.70 17.29
N GLU A 129 -18.08 1.22 16.13
CA GLU A 129 -18.71 0.43 15.06
C GLU A 129 -17.74 -0.60 14.49
N ILE A 130 -16.46 -0.23 14.32
CA ILE A 130 -15.41 -1.18 13.85
C ILE A 130 -15.26 -2.35 14.82
N LEU A 131 -15.24 -2.08 16.14
CA LEU A 131 -15.17 -3.13 17.16
C LEU A 131 -16.42 -4.01 17.15
N GLU A 132 -17.59 -3.44 16.93
CA GLU A 132 -18.85 -4.17 16.81
C GLU A 132 -18.83 -5.10 15.58
N TYR A 133 -18.44 -4.58 14.38
CA TYR A 133 -18.26 -5.41 13.16
C TYR A 133 -17.25 -6.53 13.36
N ALA A 134 -16.17 -6.29 14.10
CA ALA A 134 -15.19 -7.30 14.44
C ALA A 134 -15.70 -8.35 15.48
N GLY A 135 -16.94 -8.24 15.90
CA GLY A 135 -17.56 -9.15 16.88
C GLY A 135 -16.90 -9.11 18.26
N LEU A 136 -16.33 -7.94 18.62
CA LEU A 136 -15.64 -7.77 19.90
C LEU A 136 -16.62 -7.41 21.02
N SER A 137 -16.54 -8.13 22.12
CA SER A 137 -17.23 -7.81 23.37
C SER A 137 -16.43 -6.75 24.17
N HIS A 138 -17.10 -6.07 25.10
CA HIS A 138 -16.49 -5.04 25.94
C HIS A 138 -15.24 -5.50 26.73
N ASN A 139 -15.03 -6.81 26.87
CA ASN A 139 -13.91 -7.41 27.62
C ASN A 139 -12.81 -7.97 26.71
N GLU A 140 -12.96 -7.88 25.39
CA GLU A 140 -11.93 -8.34 24.44
C GLU A 140 -11.08 -7.16 23.99
N GLU A 141 -9.77 -7.35 24.02
CA GLU A 141 -8.78 -6.37 23.62
C GLU A 141 -8.27 -6.69 22.19
N VAL A 142 -8.06 -5.67 21.37
CA VAL A 142 -7.37 -5.80 20.10
C VAL A 142 -5.87 -5.88 20.37
N ASP A 143 -5.23 -6.95 19.91
CA ASP A 143 -3.79 -7.11 20.06
C ASP A 143 -3.02 -6.34 18.97
N LEU A 144 -3.56 -6.31 17.75
CA LEU A 144 -2.88 -5.75 16.59
C LEU A 144 -3.84 -5.01 15.65
N ILE A 145 -3.48 -3.80 15.28
CA ILE A 145 -4.04 -3.13 14.10
C ILE A 145 -2.95 -3.02 13.05
N ILE A 146 -3.24 -3.47 11.82
CA ILE A 146 -2.35 -3.34 10.67
C ILE A 146 -2.99 -2.51 9.57
N GLY A 147 -2.19 -1.74 8.83
CA GLY A 147 -2.68 -1.02 7.67
C GLY A 147 -1.59 -0.51 6.75
N GLY A 148 -1.91 -0.48 5.45
CA GLY A 148 -1.12 0.15 4.41
C GLY A 148 -1.83 1.38 3.84
N PRO A 149 -2.00 2.47 4.61
CA PRO A 149 -2.76 3.64 4.16
C PRO A 149 -2.09 4.30 2.96
N PRO A 150 -2.86 4.86 2.00
CA PRO A 150 -2.31 5.48 0.80
C PRO A 150 -1.46 6.70 1.15
N CYS A 151 -0.20 6.74 0.64
CA CYS A 151 0.68 7.90 0.79
C CYS A 151 0.60 8.88 -0.39
N GLN A 152 -0.30 8.68 -1.33
CA GLN A 152 -0.39 9.48 -2.57
C GLN A 152 -0.73 10.95 -2.33
N ALA A 153 -1.33 11.29 -1.21
CA ALA A 153 -1.52 12.68 -0.78
C ALA A 153 -0.18 13.40 -0.56
N PHE A 154 0.87 12.64 -0.22
CA PHE A 154 2.21 13.14 0.02
C PHE A 154 3.13 12.99 -1.20
N SER A 155 2.75 12.26 -2.25
CA SER A 155 3.60 12.01 -3.42
C SER A 155 3.13 12.73 -4.68
N THR A 156 3.90 13.19 -5.36
CA THR A 156 4.48 13.94 -6.44
C THR A 156 3.79 14.15 -7.79
N ALA A 157 2.70 13.58 -8.17
CA ALA A 157 2.26 13.63 -9.57
C ALA A 157 0.93 14.36 -9.85
N GLY A 158 0.32 14.95 -8.86
CA GLY A 158 -0.89 15.74 -8.97
C GLY A 158 -0.80 17.01 -8.15
N LYS A 159 -1.76 17.90 -8.24
CA LYS A 159 -1.88 19.09 -7.39
C LYS A 159 -1.74 18.64 -5.93
N ARG A 160 -0.56 18.90 -5.35
CA ARG A 160 -0.15 18.48 -4.00
C ARG A 160 -0.93 19.32 -2.98
N ASN A 161 -2.07 18.81 -2.54
CA ASN A 161 -2.90 19.47 -1.55
C ASN A 161 -2.60 19.02 -0.10
N GLY A 162 -1.55 18.21 0.11
CA GLY A 162 -1.23 17.74 1.45
C GLY A 162 -2.38 16.94 2.08
N PHE A 163 -2.67 17.20 3.35
CA PHE A 163 -3.79 16.58 4.06
C PHE A 163 -5.19 17.03 3.62
N ASN A 164 -5.29 17.98 2.69
CA ASN A 164 -6.57 18.44 2.11
C ASN A 164 -7.04 17.57 0.92
N ASP A 165 -6.26 16.55 0.52
CA ASP A 165 -6.72 15.52 -0.42
C ASP A 165 -7.45 14.43 0.38
N ASP A 166 -8.59 13.92 -0.11
CA ASP A 166 -9.37 12.84 0.52
C ASP A 166 -8.53 11.61 0.88
N ARG A 167 -7.45 11.35 0.12
CA ARG A 167 -6.51 10.24 0.37
C ARG A 167 -5.52 10.49 1.49
N GLY A 168 -5.11 11.75 1.71
CA GLY A 168 -4.30 12.14 2.88
C GLY A 168 -5.13 12.09 4.15
N ASN A 169 -6.40 12.41 4.03
CA ASN A 169 -7.35 12.26 5.12
C ASN A 169 -7.51 10.79 5.53
N ALA A 170 -7.50 9.83 4.58
CA ALA A 170 -7.60 8.39 4.86
C ALA A 170 -6.45 7.88 5.75
N PHE A 171 -5.22 8.35 5.55
CA PHE A 171 -4.08 8.01 6.42
C PHE A 171 -4.30 8.53 7.85
N LEU A 172 -4.72 9.79 7.99
CA LEU A 172 -4.98 10.39 9.30
C LEU A 172 -6.17 9.75 10.00
N THR A 173 -7.23 9.45 9.25
CA THR A 173 -8.41 8.75 9.78
C THR A 173 -8.02 7.38 10.31
N TYR A 174 -7.21 6.62 9.56
CA TYR A 174 -6.67 5.34 10.03
C TYR A 174 -5.89 5.49 11.34
N LEU A 175 -4.97 6.45 11.39
CA LEU A 175 -4.15 6.64 12.58
C LEU A 175 -5.01 7.05 13.79
N LYS A 176 -5.95 7.97 13.61
CA LYS A 176 -6.89 8.38 14.68
C LYS A 176 -7.70 7.20 15.20
N ILE A 177 -8.32 6.42 14.32
CA ILE A 177 -9.10 5.24 14.69
C ILE A 177 -8.23 4.19 15.40
N ALA A 178 -7.04 3.91 14.87
CA ALA A 178 -6.12 2.96 15.48
C ALA A 178 -5.71 3.39 16.90
N LEU A 179 -5.39 4.67 17.09
CA LEU A 179 -5.03 5.21 18.40
C LEU A 179 -6.22 5.31 19.35
N GLU A 180 -7.45 5.49 18.85
CA GLU A 180 -8.70 5.49 19.64
C GLU A 180 -9.06 4.09 20.13
N ILE A 181 -8.94 3.06 19.27
CA ILE A 181 -9.14 1.64 19.66
C ILE A 181 -8.10 1.20 20.69
N LYS A 182 -6.91 1.79 20.70
CA LYS A 182 -5.82 1.50 21.64
C LYS A 182 -5.39 0.03 21.67
N PRO A 183 -5.08 -0.61 20.51
CA PRO A 183 -4.55 -1.96 20.48
C PRO A 183 -3.20 -2.05 21.20
N LYS A 184 -2.71 -3.26 21.51
CA LYS A 184 -1.36 -3.43 22.04
C LYS A 184 -0.30 -2.97 21.05
N TYR A 185 -0.51 -3.27 19.76
CA TYR A 185 0.39 -2.92 18.68
C TYR A 185 -0.34 -2.29 17.50
N VAL A 186 0.28 -1.28 16.89
CA VAL A 186 -0.14 -0.71 15.59
C VAL A 186 0.99 -0.89 14.61
N VAL A 187 0.68 -1.38 13.41
CA VAL A 187 1.64 -1.49 12.31
C VAL A 187 1.17 -0.65 11.14
N ILE A 188 2.06 0.22 10.66
CA ILE A 188 1.84 1.06 9.48
C ILE A 188 2.83 0.64 8.41
N GLU A 189 2.33 0.11 7.31
CA GLU A 189 3.16 -0.20 6.13
C GLU A 189 3.04 0.93 5.10
N ASN A 190 4.16 1.26 4.44
CA ASN A 190 4.13 2.24 3.37
C ASN A 190 5.31 2.09 2.40
N VAL A 191 5.24 2.81 1.29
CA VAL A 191 6.34 2.88 0.32
C VAL A 191 7.49 3.75 0.84
N ARG A 192 8.70 3.54 0.32
CA ARG A 192 9.90 4.32 0.67
C ARG A 192 9.69 5.84 0.60
N GLY A 193 8.81 6.29 -0.32
CA GLY A 193 8.50 7.72 -0.49
C GLY A 193 8.07 8.43 0.79
N LEU A 194 7.49 7.72 1.76
CA LEU A 194 7.09 8.28 3.05
C LEU A 194 8.29 8.90 3.81
N LEU A 195 9.50 8.31 3.71
CA LEU A 195 10.71 8.80 4.40
C LEU A 195 11.14 10.21 3.95
N SER A 196 10.73 10.63 2.75
CA SER A 196 11.13 11.92 2.16
C SER A 196 9.95 12.79 1.72
N CYS A 197 8.73 12.41 2.07
CA CYS A 197 7.55 13.15 1.69
C CYS A 197 7.35 14.37 2.58
N PRO A 198 7.26 15.60 2.04
CA PRO A 198 6.84 16.75 2.81
C PRO A 198 5.35 16.66 3.13
N MET A 199 4.93 17.22 4.25
CA MET A 199 3.52 17.37 4.59
C MET A 199 2.84 18.42 3.70
N GLN A 200 3.52 19.55 3.47
CA GLN A 200 3.12 20.59 2.52
C GLN A 200 4.18 20.72 1.43
N HIS A 201 3.72 20.94 0.20
CA HIS A 201 4.63 21.09 -0.92
C HIS A 201 4.78 22.57 -1.33
N ARG A 202 5.97 23.12 -1.16
CA ARG A 202 6.35 24.39 -1.78
C ARG A 202 6.87 24.13 -3.19
N PRO A 203 6.33 24.77 -4.25
CA PRO A 203 6.81 24.64 -5.62
C PRO A 203 8.30 24.95 -5.74
N HIS A 204 9.03 24.23 -6.61
CA HIS A 204 10.47 24.44 -6.79
C HIS A 204 10.85 25.89 -7.17
N GLY A 205 10.01 26.59 -7.94
CA GLY A 205 10.23 28.00 -8.28
C GLY A 205 10.03 28.98 -7.12
N MET A 206 9.59 28.49 -5.94
CA MET A 206 9.43 29.27 -4.71
C MET A 206 10.43 28.80 -3.63
N ARG A 207 11.58 28.27 -4.04
CA ARG A 207 12.68 27.81 -3.17
C ARG A 207 13.98 28.50 -3.60
N GLY A 208 14.89 28.69 -2.68
CA GLY A 208 16.19 29.33 -2.90
C GLY A 208 16.38 30.57 -2.03
N SER A 209 17.52 31.24 -2.16
CA SER A 209 17.94 32.36 -1.29
C SER A 209 17.01 33.59 -1.32
N GLU A 210 16.11 33.69 -2.30
CA GLU A 210 15.14 34.79 -2.41
C GLU A 210 13.82 34.51 -1.69
N TYR A 211 13.65 33.31 -1.14
CA TYR A 211 12.44 32.89 -0.44
C TYR A 211 12.77 32.52 1.01
N PRO A 212 11.79 32.60 1.93
CA PRO A 212 12.00 32.09 3.29
C PRO A 212 12.39 30.61 3.27
N ASP A 213 13.18 30.20 4.24
CA ASP A 213 13.54 28.80 4.43
C ASP A 213 12.28 27.91 4.52
N LEU A 214 12.45 26.61 4.24
CA LEU A 214 11.33 25.67 4.29
C LEU A 214 10.87 25.50 5.75
N ALA A 215 9.57 25.60 5.98
CA ALA A 215 8.98 25.24 7.27
C ALA A 215 9.10 23.73 7.53
N LEU A 216 8.99 23.30 8.79
CA LEU A 216 9.17 21.92 9.22
C LEU A 216 8.29 20.92 8.43
N ASP A 217 7.06 21.33 8.11
CA ASP A 217 6.10 20.56 7.32
C ASP A 217 6.39 20.58 5.81
N GLU A 218 7.20 21.52 5.33
CA GLU A 218 7.67 21.60 3.94
C GLU A 218 8.99 20.84 3.71
N LEU A 219 9.69 20.47 4.79
CA LEU A 219 10.94 19.70 4.70
C LEU A 219 10.71 18.28 4.16
N PRO A 220 11.70 17.70 3.45
CA PRO A 220 11.66 16.29 3.12
C PRO A 220 11.54 15.43 4.38
N GLY A 221 10.45 14.64 4.48
CA GLY A 221 10.15 13.84 5.66
C GLY A 221 9.17 14.48 6.65
N GLY A 222 8.72 15.73 6.42
CA GLY A 222 7.76 16.42 7.29
C GLY A 222 6.49 15.62 7.54
N ALA A 223 5.98 14.90 6.54
CA ALA A 223 4.81 14.04 6.70
C ALA A 223 5.05 12.88 7.69
N LEU A 224 6.20 12.21 7.59
CA LEU A 224 6.55 11.16 8.55
C LEU A 224 6.75 11.73 9.95
N ASN A 225 7.46 12.87 10.07
CA ASN A 225 7.66 13.52 11.36
C ASN A 225 6.34 13.83 12.06
N PHE A 226 5.34 14.33 11.32
CA PHE A 226 4.01 14.59 11.85
C PHE A 226 3.32 13.30 12.35
N VAL A 227 3.35 12.23 11.56
CA VAL A 227 2.81 10.90 11.95
C VAL A 227 3.46 10.38 13.22
N LEU A 228 4.79 10.48 13.32
CA LEU A 228 5.53 10.03 14.49
C LEU A 228 5.18 10.86 15.74
N SER A 229 4.99 12.17 15.60
CA SER A 229 4.55 13.04 16.70
C SER A 229 3.14 12.66 17.19
N MET A 230 2.20 12.30 16.31
CA MET A 230 0.88 11.80 16.72
C MET A 230 0.97 10.51 17.53
N ILE A 231 1.85 9.58 17.12
CA ILE A 231 2.09 8.30 17.80
C ILE A 231 2.68 8.56 19.20
N GLU A 232 3.72 9.40 19.30
CA GLU A 232 4.35 9.77 20.56
C GLU A 232 3.39 10.44 21.52
N ASN A 233 2.60 11.42 21.05
CA ASN A 233 1.60 12.13 21.85
C ASN A 233 0.48 11.21 22.37
N SER A 234 0.27 10.06 21.73
CA SER A 234 -0.71 9.06 22.16
C SER A 234 -0.12 8.05 23.17
N GLY A 235 1.13 8.22 23.58
CA GLY A 235 1.82 7.38 24.54
C GLY A 235 2.37 6.06 23.98
N TYR A 236 2.35 5.89 22.63
CA TYR A 236 2.99 4.75 22.00
C TYR A 236 4.47 5.01 21.77
N SER A 237 5.30 4.00 22.03
CA SER A 237 6.67 3.94 21.49
C SER A 237 6.65 3.31 20.10
N TYR A 238 7.69 3.51 19.31
CA TYR A 238 7.79 2.92 17.98
C TYR A 238 9.23 2.66 17.55
N SER A 239 9.37 1.79 16.56
CA SER A 239 10.53 1.69 15.70
C SER A 239 10.08 1.61 14.25
N PHE A 240 10.92 2.05 13.32
CA PHE A 240 10.71 1.79 11.90
C PHE A 240 12.01 1.55 11.15
N ASN A 241 11.89 0.88 10.03
CA ASN A 241 12.97 0.75 9.06
C ASN A 241 12.39 0.57 7.65
N LEU A 242 13.24 0.72 6.65
CA LEU A 242 12.96 0.32 5.28
C LEU A 242 13.41 -1.14 5.08
N TYR A 243 12.46 -2.03 4.88
CA TYR A 243 12.70 -3.46 4.77
C TYR A 243 12.61 -3.93 3.33
N ASN A 244 13.63 -4.64 2.85
CA ASN A 244 13.56 -5.39 1.61
C ASN A 244 12.90 -6.75 1.86
N SER A 245 11.76 -7.01 1.24
CA SER A 245 11.00 -8.26 1.42
C SER A 245 11.82 -9.53 1.10
N ALA A 246 12.83 -9.43 0.23
CA ALA A 246 13.73 -10.55 -0.06
C ALA A 246 14.47 -11.06 1.18
N ASN A 247 14.76 -10.19 2.16
CA ASN A 247 15.41 -10.56 3.42
C ASN A 247 14.52 -11.43 4.33
N PHE A 248 13.24 -11.56 3.99
CA PHE A 248 12.26 -12.37 4.72
C PHE A 248 11.79 -13.60 3.93
N GLY A 249 12.40 -13.84 2.74
CA GLY A 249 12.15 -15.01 1.92
C GLY A 249 11.17 -14.79 0.77
N THR A 250 10.76 -13.56 0.51
CA THR A 250 10.01 -13.22 -0.71
C THR A 250 10.94 -13.33 -1.92
N PRO A 251 10.53 -13.96 -3.02
CA PRO A 251 11.31 -14.04 -4.26
C PRO A 251 11.26 -12.74 -5.08
N GLN A 252 11.28 -11.60 -4.38
CA GLN A 252 11.12 -10.27 -4.95
C GLN A 252 11.86 -9.21 -4.13
N ILE A 253 12.60 -8.33 -4.81
CA ILE A 253 13.18 -7.12 -4.22
C ILE A 253 12.09 -6.08 -4.16
N ARG A 254 11.48 -5.92 -2.97
CA ARG A 254 10.42 -4.96 -2.70
C ARG A 254 10.66 -4.28 -1.36
N GLU A 255 10.96 -3.00 -1.42
CA GLU A 255 11.28 -2.22 -0.21
C GLU A 255 10.04 -1.51 0.32
N ARG A 256 9.80 -1.67 1.63
CA ARG A 256 8.67 -1.08 2.35
C ARG A 256 9.11 -0.52 3.69
N VAL A 257 8.64 0.66 4.00
CA VAL A 257 8.70 1.21 5.35
C VAL A 257 7.68 0.47 6.19
N VAL A 258 8.13 -0.07 7.33
CA VAL A 258 7.23 -0.64 8.34
C VAL A 258 7.50 0.06 9.64
N ILE A 259 6.48 0.70 10.20
CA ILE A 259 6.48 1.31 11.52
C ILE A 259 5.74 0.35 12.44
N VAL A 260 6.39 -0.10 13.50
CA VAL A 260 5.79 -0.93 14.55
C VAL A 260 5.68 -0.08 15.80
N CYS A 261 4.44 0.12 16.28
CA CYS A 261 4.16 0.88 17.50
C CYS A 261 3.74 -0.06 18.62
N SER A 262 4.18 0.22 19.85
CA SER A 262 3.81 -0.52 21.07
C SER A 262 3.21 0.41 22.12
N ARG A 263 2.10 -0.01 22.71
CA ARG A 263 1.38 0.76 23.74
C ARG A 263 2.05 0.72 25.12
N ASP A 264 2.90 -0.26 25.38
CA ASP A 264 3.57 -0.44 26.66
C ASP A 264 4.73 0.54 26.93
N GLY A 265 5.04 1.41 25.96
CA GLY A 265 6.14 2.36 26.05
C GLY A 265 7.51 1.76 25.76
N ILE A 266 7.60 0.45 25.50
CA ILE A 266 8.85 -0.23 25.14
C ILE A 266 9.04 -0.13 23.63
N LYS A 267 10.21 0.37 23.22
CA LYS A 267 10.55 0.48 21.79
C LYS A 267 10.64 -0.92 21.16
N PRO A 268 9.80 -1.24 20.14
CA PRO A 268 9.89 -2.52 19.46
C PRO A 268 11.25 -2.70 18.76
N PRO A 269 11.85 -3.90 18.75
CA PRO A 269 13.04 -4.17 17.96
C PRO A 269 12.71 -4.21 16.46
N PHE A 270 13.75 -4.19 15.61
CA PHE A 270 13.56 -4.38 14.17
C PHE A 270 13.17 -5.82 13.84
N LEU A 271 12.59 -6.01 12.65
CA LEU A 271 12.20 -7.35 12.17
C LEU A 271 13.42 -8.25 12.07
N VAL A 272 13.26 -9.52 12.42
CA VAL A 272 14.34 -10.52 12.33
C VAL A 272 14.39 -11.10 10.92
N PRO A 273 15.48 -10.90 10.15
CA PRO A 273 15.60 -11.42 8.80
C PRO A 273 15.78 -12.94 8.81
N THR A 274 15.34 -13.61 7.75
CA THR A 274 15.46 -15.05 7.55
C THR A 274 16.33 -15.41 6.34
N HIS A 275 16.61 -14.44 5.48
CA HIS A 275 17.37 -14.57 4.25
C HIS A 275 18.32 -13.38 4.08
N SER A 276 19.38 -13.57 3.30
CA SER A 276 20.29 -12.50 2.86
C SER A 276 20.74 -12.74 1.42
N GLU A 277 21.24 -11.71 0.75
CA GLU A 277 21.69 -11.82 -0.64
C GLU A 277 22.85 -12.81 -0.78
N SER A 278 23.82 -12.72 0.13
CA SER A 278 25.08 -13.48 0.14
C SER A 278 25.11 -14.62 1.16
N SER A 279 23.97 -14.97 1.79
CA SER A 279 23.88 -15.96 2.86
C SER A 279 24.68 -15.60 4.12
N ASP A 280 24.95 -14.30 4.34
CA ASP A 280 25.62 -13.80 5.54
C ASP A 280 24.76 -13.99 6.78
N PHE A 281 25.35 -13.83 7.95
CA PHE A 281 24.69 -13.99 9.25
C PHE A 281 24.09 -15.38 9.50
N GLY A 282 24.53 -16.42 8.77
CA GLY A 282 23.96 -17.78 8.85
C GLY A 282 22.54 -17.87 8.27
N LEU A 283 22.12 -16.89 7.50
CA LEU A 283 20.79 -16.82 6.89
C LEU A 283 20.73 -17.57 5.55
N LYS A 284 19.51 -17.93 5.14
CA LYS A 284 19.28 -18.53 3.82
C LYS A 284 19.53 -17.52 2.71
N LYS A 285 19.96 -17.95 1.54
CA LYS A 285 20.07 -17.11 0.35
C LYS A 285 18.69 -16.65 -0.12
N TRP A 286 18.61 -15.46 -0.70
CA TRP A 286 17.39 -14.96 -1.32
C TRP A 286 16.81 -15.95 -2.33
N LYS A 287 15.49 -16.10 -2.31
CA LYS A 287 14.77 -16.89 -3.30
C LYS A 287 14.76 -16.22 -4.66
N THR A 288 14.85 -17.02 -5.71
CA THR A 288 14.88 -16.57 -7.08
C THR A 288 13.50 -16.61 -7.74
N PHE A 289 13.37 -16.01 -8.92
CA PHE A 289 12.19 -16.14 -9.78
C PHE A 289 11.89 -17.63 -10.06
N ARG A 290 12.92 -18.41 -10.40
CA ARG A 290 12.81 -19.85 -10.68
C ARG A 290 12.26 -20.62 -9.49
N ASP A 291 12.71 -20.31 -8.28
CA ASP A 291 12.22 -20.97 -7.06
C ASP A 291 10.72 -20.75 -6.86
N ALA A 292 10.26 -19.53 -7.12
CA ALA A 292 8.86 -19.16 -6.96
C ALA A 292 7.94 -19.75 -8.02
N THR A 293 8.40 -19.78 -9.28
CA THR A 293 7.55 -20.13 -10.43
C THR A 293 7.63 -21.62 -10.81
N LYS A 294 8.44 -22.38 -10.08
CA LYS A 294 8.54 -23.84 -10.31
C LYS A 294 7.17 -24.49 -10.19
N GLY A 295 6.77 -25.19 -11.27
CA GLY A 295 5.52 -25.95 -11.31
C GLY A 295 4.27 -25.12 -11.55
N VAL A 296 4.37 -23.86 -11.90
CA VAL A 296 3.25 -23.07 -12.45
C VAL A 296 2.82 -23.74 -13.77
N LYS A 297 1.55 -24.13 -13.84
CA LYS A 297 0.99 -24.83 -15.02
C LYS A 297 0.11 -23.93 -15.87
N GLU A 298 -0.68 -23.08 -15.21
CA GLU A 298 -1.56 -22.13 -15.89
C GLU A 298 -0.79 -20.85 -16.19
N CYS A 299 -1.13 -20.19 -17.29
CA CYS A 299 -0.40 -19.02 -17.75
C CYS A 299 -1.37 -18.01 -18.39
N HIS A 300 -2.13 -17.31 -17.54
CA HIS A 300 -3.02 -16.24 -18.00
C HIS A 300 -2.28 -14.92 -17.95
N HIS A 301 -2.05 -14.32 -19.12
CA HIS A 301 -1.31 -13.06 -19.23
C HIS A 301 -1.94 -12.11 -20.26
N ILE A 302 -1.63 -10.83 -20.12
CA ILE A 302 -1.82 -9.84 -21.16
C ILE A 302 -0.67 -9.95 -22.17
N ASN A 303 -0.83 -9.42 -23.38
CA ASN A 303 0.20 -9.48 -24.41
C ASN A 303 0.99 -8.16 -24.50
N PHE A 304 2.25 -8.25 -24.86
CA PHE A 304 2.96 -7.07 -25.37
C PHE A 304 2.44 -6.73 -26.78
N PRO A 305 2.35 -5.43 -27.13
CA PRO A 305 2.13 -5.03 -28.51
C PRO A 305 3.23 -5.58 -29.44
N GLU A 306 2.89 -6.01 -30.67
CA GLU A 306 3.86 -6.61 -31.60
C GLU A 306 5.08 -5.71 -31.84
N LYS A 307 4.88 -4.40 -31.94
CA LYS A 307 5.97 -3.42 -32.04
C LYS A 307 7.01 -3.48 -30.92
N ARG A 308 6.68 -4.07 -29.76
CA ARG A 308 7.61 -4.25 -28.64
C ARG A 308 8.23 -5.65 -28.64
N LEU A 309 7.52 -6.65 -29.15
CA LEU A 309 8.02 -8.02 -29.24
C LEU A 309 9.25 -8.13 -30.14
N VAL A 310 9.34 -7.29 -31.18
CA VAL A 310 10.52 -7.19 -32.06
C VAL A 310 11.81 -6.98 -31.27
N TYR A 311 11.76 -6.09 -30.25
CA TYR A 311 12.91 -5.82 -29.37
C TYR A 311 13.13 -6.93 -28.35
N TYR A 312 12.05 -7.51 -27.77
CA TYR A 312 12.20 -8.59 -26.81
C TYR A 312 12.88 -9.82 -27.36
N ARG A 313 12.67 -10.15 -28.65
CA ARG A 313 13.34 -11.27 -29.34
C ARG A 313 14.87 -11.11 -29.39
N MET A 314 15.39 -9.90 -29.23
CA MET A 314 16.83 -9.60 -29.19
C MET A 314 17.41 -9.47 -27.78
N ILE A 315 16.56 -9.34 -26.76
CA ILE A 315 16.97 -9.13 -25.38
C ILE A 315 16.99 -10.48 -24.64
N LYS A 316 18.14 -10.85 -24.12
CA LYS A 316 18.34 -12.09 -23.37
C LYS A 316 17.88 -11.95 -21.91
N GLU A 317 17.78 -13.06 -21.24
CA GLU A 317 17.47 -13.17 -19.80
C GLU A 317 18.34 -12.21 -18.96
N GLY A 318 17.72 -11.49 -18.04
CA GLY A 318 18.37 -10.54 -17.14
C GLY A 318 18.78 -9.21 -17.77
N GLN A 319 18.50 -9.01 -19.05
CA GLN A 319 18.84 -7.79 -19.79
C GLN A 319 17.66 -6.82 -19.93
N ASN A 320 17.93 -5.66 -20.48
CA ASN A 320 16.94 -4.64 -20.80
C ASN A 320 17.32 -3.92 -22.12
N TRP A 321 16.61 -2.85 -22.44
CA TRP A 321 16.82 -2.05 -23.66
C TRP A 321 18.29 -1.70 -23.99
N ARG A 322 19.19 -1.61 -22.97
CA ARG A 322 20.61 -1.30 -23.20
C ARG A 322 21.38 -2.40 -23.92
N ALA A 323 20.83 -3.60 -23.99
CA ALA A 323 21.41 -4.71 -24.75
C ALA A 323 21.11 -4.65 -26.25
N LEU A 324 20.21 -3.76 -26.67
CA LEU A 324 19.93 -3.53 -28.10
C LEU A 324 21.08 -2.77 -28.75
N PRO A 325 21.28 -2.91 -30.08
CA PRO A 325 22.11 -2.01 -30.88
C PRO A 325 21.72 -0.54 -30.67
N GLU A 326 22.68 0.37 -30.75
CA GLU A 326 22.48 1.78 -30.37
C GLU A 326 21.38 2.50 -31.16
N ASP A 327 21.28 2.23 -32.44
CA ASP A 327 20.25 2.72 -33.36
C ASP A 327 18.84 2.27 -32.85
N LEU A 328 18.70 0.99 -32.52
CA LEU A 328 17.46 0.41 -32.01
C LEU A 328 17.11 0.88 -30.61
N GLN A 329 18.09 1.23 -29.73
CA GLN A 329 17.81 1.79 -28.42
C GLN A 329 17.01 3.09 -28.51
N LYS A 330 17.40 3.97 -29.45
CA LYS A 330 16.72 5.26 -29.69
C LYS A 330 15.31 5.04 -30.25
N GLU A 331 15.18 4.12 -31.17
CA GLU A 331 13.89 3.76 -31.77
C GLU A 331 12.94 3.17 -30.70
N ALA A 332 13.40 2.19 -29.95
CA ALA A 332 12.62 1.46 -28.94
C ALA A 332 12.11 2.35 -27.80
N LEU A 333 12.89 3.31 -27.34
CA LEU A 333 12.54 4.21 -26.26
C LEU A 333 11.90 5.52 -26.74
N GLY A 334 12.10 5.93 -27.98
CA GLY A 334 11.60 7.20 -28.52
C GLY A 334 12.00 8.39 -27.64
N LYS A 335 11.04 9.24 -27.28
CA LYS A 335 11.29 10.42 -26.41
C LYS A 335 11.89 10.05 -25.05
N SER A 336 11.57 8.88 -24.52
CA SER A 336 12.10 8.42 -23.23
C SER A 336 13.61 8.17 -23.26
N TYR A 337 14.22 8.00 -24.42
CA TYR A 337 15.67 7.85 -24.56
C TYR A 337 16.42 9.07 -24.03
N TYR A 338 15.89 10.26 -24.24
CA TYR A 338 16.50 11.53 -23.83
C TYR A 338 16.07 11.99 -22.42
N ALA A 339 15.09 11.34 -21.83
CA ALA A 339 14.63 11.68 -20.47
C ALA A 339 15.70 11.33 -19.44
N GLY A 340 15.72 12.07 -18.32
CA GLY A 340 16.56 11.75 -17.16
C GLY A 340 16.17 10.45 -16.46
N GLY A 341 17.01 9.97 -15.55
CA GLY A 341 16.76 8.79 -14.74
C GLY A 341 17.39 7.50 -15.26
N GLY A 342 17.33 6.45 -14.44
CA GLY A 342 18.03 5.18 -14.71
C GLY A 342 17.45 4.33 -15.86
N LYS A 343 16.17 4.46 -16.14
CA LYS A 343 15.43 3.77 -17.25
C LYS A 343 15.57 2.23 -17.27
N THR A 344 15.99 1.61 -16.17
CA THR A 344 16.28 0.17 -16.14
C THR A 344 15.04 -0.72 -16.31
N GLY A 345 13.84 -0.15 -16.18
CA GLY A 345 12.59 -0.87 -16.33
C GLY A 345 12.09 -1.00 -17.77
N PHE A 346 12.63 -0.22 -18.72
CA PHE A 346 12.21 -0.32 -20.12
C PHE A 346 12.72 -1.62 -20.76
N LEU A 347 11.84 -2.33 -21.46
CA LEU A 347 12.13 -3.61 -22.13
C LEU A 347 12.93 -4.56 -21.22
N ARG A 348 12.56 -4.62 -19.95
CA ARG A 348 13.25 -5.44 -18.97
C ARG A 348 12.76 -6.87 -19.01
N ARG A 349 13.67 -7.78 -19.34
CA ARG A 349 13.49 -9.22 -19.21
C ARG A 349 14.08 -9.67 -17.87
N LEU A 350 13.31 -10.40 -17.09
CA LEU A 350 13.73 -10.87 -15.78
C LEU A 350 14.84 -11.92 -15.89
N ALA A 351 15.50 -12.20 -14.76
CA ALA A 351 16.48 -13.27 -14.61
C ALA A 351 15.89 -14.40 -13.78
N SER A 352 16.01 -15.63 -14.23
CA SER A 352 15.48 -16.79 -13.51
C SER A 352 16.21 -17.06 -12.20
N ASP A 353 17.51 -16.75 -12.15
CA ASP A 353 18.42 -17.00 -11.02
C ASP A 353 18.50 -15.86 -10.00
N LYS A 354 17.64 -14.83 -10.15
CA LYS A 354 17.55 -13.68 -9.26
C LYS A 354 16.13 -13.50 -8.74
N PRO A 355 15.95 -12.80 -7.59
CA PRO A 355 14.64 -12.32 -7.19
C PRO A 355 14.03 -11.41 -8.27
N ALA A 356 12.72 -11.45 -8.45
CA ALA A 356 12.04 -10.49 -9.30
C ALA A 356 12.22 -9.06 -8.77
N PRO A 357 12.26 -8.05 -9.63
CA PRO A 357 12.13 -6.66 -9.19
C PRO A 357 10.73 -6.42 -8.62
N THR A 358 10.53 -5.29 -7.95
CA THR A 358 9.20 -4.89 -7.44
C THR A 358 8.13 -5.06 -8.51
N LEU A 359 7.12 -5.88 -8.22
CA LEU A 359 5.95 -6.03 -9.06
C LEU A 359 5.14 -4.74 -9.05
N VAL A 360 4.68 -4.37 -10.23
CA VAL A 360 3.85 -3.19 -10.48
C VAL A 360 2.42 -3.60 -10.81
N THR A 361 1.51 -2.63 -10.88
CA THR A 361 0.08 -2.87 -11.13
C THR A 361 -0.26 -3.33 -12.55
N HIS A 362 0.71 -3.27 -13.48
CA HIS A 362 0.53 -3.68 -14.87
C HIS A 362 1.87 -4.15 -15.45
N PRO A 363 2.03 -5.46 -15.82
CA PRO A 363 3.33 -6.03 -16.21
C PRO A 363 3.90 -5.56 -17.55
N ALA A 364 3.08 -4.93 -18.39
CA ALA A 364 3.47 -4.45 -19.71
C ALA A 364 3.54 -2.90 -19.79
N MET A 365 3.75 -2.23 -18.66
CA MET A 365 3.93 -0.77 -18.64
C MET A 365 5.35 -0.40 -19.09
N PRO A 366 5.54 0.42 -20.15
CA PRO A 366 6.86 0.61 -20.81
C PRO A 366 8.03 0.96 -19.89
N ALA A 367 7.79 1.78 -18.86
CA ALA A 367 8.85 2.20 -17.93
C ALA A 367 9.19 1.18 -16.84
N THR A 368 8.36 0.14 -16.70
CA THR A 368 8.44 -0.84 -15.58
C THR A 368 8.10 -2.25 -16.04
N ASP A 369 8.50 -2.60 -17.27
CA ASP A 369 8.23 -3.90 -17.85
C ASP A 369 8.70 -5.07 -16.99
N LEU A 370 7.89 -6.13 -16.99
CA LEU A 370 8.16 -7.40 -16.34
C LEU A 370 7.95 -8.52 -17.35
N ALA A 371 8.92 -8.67 -18.28
CA ALA A 371 8.91 -9.76 -19.25
C ALA A 371 9.45 -11.06 -18.64
N HIS A 372 8.82 -12.18 -19.00
CA HIS A 372 9.26 -13.50 -18.59
C HIS A 372 10.74 -13.76 -19.00
N PRO A 373 11.54 -14.46 -18.17
CA PRO A 373 12.96 -14.66 -18.46
C PRO A 373 13.26 -15.25 -19.84
N THR A 374 12.49 -16.24 -20.27
CA THR A 374 12.75 -17.04 -21.48
C THR A 374 11.65 -16.98 -22.54
N GLU A 375 10.48 -16.42 -22.22
CA GLU A 375 9.35 -16.32 -23.14
C GLU A 375 9.08 -14.86 -23.53
N ASP A 376 8.57 -14.63 -24.75
CA ASP A 376 8.30 -13.31 -25.26
C ASP A 376 6.91 -12.79 -24.84
N ARG A 377 6.68 -12.75 -23.53
CA ARG A 377 5.43 -12.30 -22.90
C ARG A 377 5.69 -11.57 -21.58
N PRO A 378 4.73 -10.79 -21.09
CA PRO A 378 4.73 -10.36 -19.70
C PRO A 378 4.61 -11.56 -18.76
N LEU A 379 4.90 -11.36 -17.46
CA LEU A 379 4.60 -12.35 -16.44
C LEU A 379 3.11 -12.63 -16.39
N SER A 380 2.72 -13.89 -16.16
CA SER A 380 1.35 -14.30 -15.94
C SER A 380 0.83 -13.89 -14.56
N ILE A 381 -0.48 -13.92 -14.37
CA ILE A 381 -1.07 -13.63 -13.05
C ILE A 381 -0.70 -14.70 -12.02
N GLU A 382 -0.51 -15.95 -12.43
CA GLU A 382 -0.07 -17.05 -11.58
C GLU A 382 1.36 -16.82 -11.09
N GLU A 383 2.26 -16.37 -11.99
CA GLU A 383 3.62 -15.98 -11.62
C GLU A 383 3.62 -14.79 -10.67
N TYR A 384 2.76 -13.78 -10.91
CA TYR A 384 2.57 -12.66 -9.99
C TYR A 384 2.13 -13.12 -8.60
N LYS A 385 1.13 -14.02 -8.53
CA LYS A 385 0.66 -14.58 -7.25
C LYS A 385 1.80 -15.28 -6.50
N ARG A 386 2.56 -16.12 -7.17
CA ARG A 386 3.70 -16.84 -6.57
C ARG A 386 4.81 -15.91 -6.10
N LEU A 387 5.13 -14.86 -6.87
CA LEU A 387 6.13 -13.85 -6.51
C LEU A 387 5.71 -12.97 -5.32
N GLN A 388 4.41 -12.80 -5.10
CA GLN A 388 3.83 -12.13 -3.93
C GLN A 388 3.44 -13.10 -2.82
N GLU A 389 3.70 -14.40 -3.03
CA GLU A 389 3.47 -15.49 -2.08
C GLU A 389 1.99 -15.73 -1.73
N PHE A 390 1.07 -15.39 -2.66
CA PHE A 390 -0.32 -15.84 -2.57
C PHE A 390 -0.41 -17.36 -2.76
N PRO A 391 -1.28 -18.05 -2.02
CA PRO A 391 -1.54 -19.48 -2.25
C PRO A 391 -2.07 -19.72 -3.68
N ASP A 392 -1.80 -20.86 -4.26
CA ASP A 392 -2.27 -21.21 -5.61
C ASP A 392 -3.79 -21.15 -5.72
N GLY A 393 -4.48 -21.64 -4.71
CA GLY A 393 -5.95 -21.62 -4.62
C GLY A 393 -6.56 -20.24 -4.33
N TRP A 394 -5.75 -19.18 -4.12
CA TRP A 394 -6.25 -17.84 -3.85
C TRP A 394 -6.97 -17.28 -5.07
N LYS A 395 -8.25 -17.03 -4.94
CA LYS A 395 -9.10 -16.51 -6.01
C LYS A 395 -9.01 -14.99 -6.07
N LEU A 396 -8.75 -14.44 -7.25
CA LEU A 396 -8.76 -13.00 -7.52
C LEU A 396 -10.02 -12.65 -8.31
N ALA A 397 -10.74 -11.64 -7.85
CA ALA A 397 -11.92 -11.13 -8.53
C ALA A 397 -11.56 -10.09 -9.59
N GLY A 398 -12.47 -9.94 -10.56
CA GLY A 398 -12.38 -8.91 -11.59
C GLY A 398 -11.61 -9.33 -12.86
N PRO A 399 -11.58 -8.45 -13.86
CA PRO A 399 -10.81 -8.64 -15.08
C PRO A 399 -9.32 -8.81 -14.79
N LEU A 400 -8.57 -9.46 -15.71
CA LEU A 400 -7.14 -9.78 -15.54
C LEU A 400 -6.28 -8.55 -15.15
N VAL A 401 -6.56 -7.38 -15.72
CA VAL A 401 -5.83 -6.14 -15.39
C VAL A 401 -6.05 -5.73 -13.92
N GLU A 402 -7.28 -5.87 -13.42
CA GLU A 402 -7.57 -5.60 -12.01
C GLU A 402 -6.95 -6.65 -11.08
N GLN A 403 -6.81 -7.89 -11.52
CA GLN A 403 -6.08 -8.93 -10.78
C GLN A 403 -4.59 -8.57 -10.65
N TYR A 404 -3.94 -8.13 -11.73
CA TYR A 404 -2.56 -7.60 -11.68
C TYR A 404 -2.43 -6.40 -10.73
N LYS A 405 -3.39 -5.49 -10.76
CA LYS A 405 -3.41 -4.33 -9.86
C LYS A 405 -3.48 -4.75 -8.39
N GLN A 406 -4.35 -5.71 -8.06
CA GLN A 406 -4.50 -6.25 -6.71
C GLN A 406 -3.18 -6.87 -6.22
N VAL A 407 -2.60 -7.78 -7.00
CA VAL A 407 -1.37 -8.49 -6.64
C VAL A 407 -0.16 -7.54 -6.63
N GLY A 408 -0.07 -6.61 -7.60
CA GLY A 408 1.02 -5.63 -7.67
C GLY A 408 1.03 -4.63 -6.51
N ASN A 409 -0.13 -4.27 -5.98
CA ASN A 409 -0.24 -3.40 -4.80
C ASN A 409 0.04 -4.15 -3.50
N ALA A 410 -0.17 -5.46 -3.45
CA ALA A 410 -0.06 -6.24 -2.23
C ALA A 410 1.34 -6.16 -1.58
N VAL A 411 1.38 -6.31 -0.28
CA VAL A 411 2.59 -6.58 0.49
C VAL A 411 2.83 -8.08 0.50
N PRO A 412 4.07 -8.56 0.25
CA PRO A 412 4.35 -10.00 0.26
C PRO A 412 4.07 -10.67 1.61
N ALA A 413 3.53 -11.88 1.58
CA ALA A 413 3.13 -12.59 2.79
C ALA A 413 4.31 -12.87 3.75
N SER A 414 5.53 -13.11 3.26
CA SER A 414 6.70 -13.32 4.13
C SER A 414 7.04 -12.08 4.96
N LEU A 415 6.88 -10.86 4.41
CA LEU A 415 7.06 -9.64 5.21
C LEU A 415 5.98 -9.54 6.29
N GLY A 416 4.72 -9.84 5.96
CA GLY A 416 3.64 -9.94 6.93
C GLY A 416 3.92 -10.99 8.03
N THR A 417 4.46 -12.15 7.63
CA THR A 417 4.87 -13.20 8.59
C THR A 417 5.97 -12.71 9.53
N ALA A 418 6.96 -11.98 9.03
CA ALA A 418 8.03 -11.43 9.87
C ALA A 418 7.48 -10.41 10.88
N ILE A 419 6.57 -9.53 10.45
CA ILE A 419 5.88 -8.57 11.32
C ILE A 419 5.06 -9.30 12.38
N GLY A 420 4.19 -10.21 11.98
CA GLY A 420 3.34 -10.96 12.91
C GLY A 420 4.15 -11.81 13.88
N THR A 421 5.24 -12.44 13.43
CA THR A 421 6.14 -13.24 14.29
C THR A 421 6.83 -12.36 15.33
N LEU A 422 7.32 -11.18 14.95
CA LEU A 422 7.89 -10.23 15.92
C LEU A 422 6.85 -9.90 17.00
N ILE A 423 5.66 -9.48 16.60
CA ILE A 423 4.62 -9.05 17.55
C ILE A 423 4.16 -10.23 18.43
N MET A 424 4.02 -11.43 17.87
CA MET A 424 3.67 -12.64 18.63
C MET A 424 4.70 -12.94 19.72
N ARG A 425 5.98 -12.83 19.40
CA ARG A 425 7.07 -13.02 20.37
C ARG A 425 7.03 -11.95 21.47
N LEU A 426 6.76 -10.69 21.12
CA LEU A 426 6.61 -9.61 22.10
C LEU A 426 5.39 -9.82 22.99
N ILE A 427 4.26 -10.28 22.48
CA ILE A 427 3.05 -10.64 23.25
C ILE A 427 3.39 -11.75 24.26
N ASN A 428 4.21 -12.71 23.87
CA ASN A 428 4.68 -13.80 24.74
C ASN A 428 5.77 -13.39 25.75
N GLY A 429 6.19 -12.12 25.75
CA GLY A 429 7.25 -11.62 26.64
C GLY A 429 8.66 -12.07 26.25
N GLU A 430 8.87 -12.50 25.02
CA GLU A 430 10.18 -12.93 24.56
C GLU A 430 11.09 -11.73 24.26
N ASN A 431 12.37 -11.85 24.62
CA ASN A 431 13.39 -10.93 24.14
C ASN A 431 13.70 -11.22 22.66
N VAL A 432 13.59 -10.20 21.81
CA VAL A 432 13.85 -10.33 20.38
C VAL A 432 15.03 -9.43 20.00
N GLU A 433 16.07 -10.04 19.48
CA GLU A 433 17.24 -9.32 18.98
C GLU A 433 17.34 -9.46 17.46
N SER A 434 17.66 -8.36 16.81
CA SER A 434 17.97 -8.32 15.39
C SER A 434 19.49 -8.44 15.18
N PRO A 435 19.95 -9.08 14.11
CA PRO A 435 21.39 -9.21 13.86
C PRO A 435 22.06 -7.84 13.75
N SER A 436 23.08 -7.61 14.57
CA SER A 436 23.87 -6.37 14.54
C SER A 436 24.56 -6.20 13.17
N GLY A 437 24.50 -5.00 12.62
CA GLY A 437 25.12 -4.71 11.32
C GLY A 437 24.37 -5.24 10.09
N PHE A 438 23.19 -5.85 10.25
CA PHE A 438 22.41 -6.32 9.11
C PHE A 438 21.82 -5.16 8.30
N SER A 439 22.03 -5.17 6.98
CA SER A 439 21.50 -4.18 6.07
C SER A 439 20.10 -4.57 5.58
N TYR A 440 19.06 -3.93 6.09
CA TYR A 440 17.66 -4.20 5.72
C TYR A 440 17.28 -3.69 4.33
N SER A 441 18.00 -2.69 3.82
CA SER A 441 17.77 -2.04 2.53
C SER A 441 19.10 -1.64 1.90
N ARG A 442 19.10 -1.46 0.59
CA ARG A 442 20.22 -0.86 -0.16
C ARG A 442 20.35 0.66 0.07
N TYR A 443 19.37 1.29 0.70
CA TYR A 443 19.38 2.71 1.02
C TYR A 443 19.88 2.92 2.46
N ARG A 444 20.55 4.04 2.68
CA ARG A 444 21.07 4.47 3.98
C ARG A 444 20.08 5.40 4.68
N LEU A 445 20.27 5.64 5.95
CA LEU A 445 19.48 6.56 6.78
C LEU A 445 17.97 6.25 6.74
N THR A 446 17.62 4.97 6.81
CA THR A 446 16.24 4.52 6.64
C THR A 446 15.60 3.95 7.89
N ASN A 447 16.37 3.74 8.96
CA ASN A 447 15.84 3.36 10.26
C ASN A 447 15.50 4.61 11.10
N ASP A 448 14.70 4.41 12.12
CA ASP A 448 14.15 5.49 12.96
C ASP A 448 15.23 6.36 13.63
N VAL A 449 16.35 5.78 14.06
CA VAL A 449 17.43 6.51 14.72
C VAL A 449 18.19 7.39 13.73
N GLU A 450 18.69 6.78 12.65
CA GLU A 450 19.46 7.49 11.63
C GLU A 450 18.59 8.54 10.91
N TRP A 451 17.35 8.19 10.61
CA TRP A 451 16.42 9.08 9.94
C TRP A 451 16.10 10.32 10.80
N LYS A 452 15.78 10.12 12.09
CA LYS A 452 15.52 11.24 13.03
C LYS A 452 16.74 12.15 13.16
N THR A 453 17.92 11.58 13.32
CA THR A 453 19.17 12.34 13.40
C THR A 453 19.37 13.18 12.12
N ASN A 454 19.18 12.57 10.95
CA ASN A 454 19.30 13.27 9.67
C ASN A 454 18.23 14.36 9.49
N PHE A 455 16.98 14.09 9.88
CA PHE A 455 15.89 15.05 9.83
C PHE A 455 16.14 16.26 10.72
N ALA A 456 16.63 16.04 11.95
CA ALA A 456 16.96 17.10 12.89
C ALA A 456 18.14 18.01 12.45
N HIS A 457 19.01 17.53 11.56
CA HIS A 457 20.14 18.30 11.03
C HIS A 457 19.80 19.04 9.71
N GLN A 458 18.56 18.93 9.21
CA GLN A 458 18.15 19.76 8.08
C GLN A 458 18.11 21.24 8.51
N PRO A 459 18.54 22.18 7.66
CA PRO A 459 18.47 23.60 7.99
C PRO A 459 17.00 23.97 8.30
N ASP A 460 16.77 24.61 9.46
CA ASP A 460 15.52 25.16 10.01
C ASP A 460 14.72 24.39 11.04
N THR A 461 15.26 23.39 11.70
CA THR A 461 14.58 22.76 12.85
C THR A 461 14.53 23.60 14.13
N LYS A 462 14.83 24.90 14.08
CA LYS A 462 14.93 25.76 15.29
C LYS A 462 13.59 26.38 15.75
N THR A 463 12.51 26.19 15.03
CA THR A 463 11.21 26.73 15.46
C THR A 463 10.30 25.58 15.90
N SER A 464 10.17 25.42 17.22
CA SER A 464 9.19 24.51 17.82
C SER A 464 7.78 24.96 17.43
N CYS A 465 7.16 24.27 16.48
CA CYS A 465 5.72 24.39 16.28
C CYS A 465 5.02 23.59 17.38
N GLN A 466 4.48 24.29 18.37
CA GLN A 466 3.34 23.78 19.10
C GLN A 466 2.18 23.67 18.11
N VAL A 467 1.90 22.48 17.63
CA VAL A 467 0.68 22.21 16.87
C VAL A 467 -0.44 22.12 17.88
N GLU A 468 -1.27 23.15 17.96
CA GLU A 468 -2.54 23.06 18.66
C GLU A 468 -3.39 21.98 17.97
N LEU A 469 -3.72 20.95 18.72
CA LEU A 469 -4.62 19.88 18.32
C LEU A 469 -6.05 20.38 18.42
N PHE A 470 -6.72 20.53 17.28
CA PHE A 470 -8.19 20.68 17.21
C PHE A 470 -8.87 19.33 17.05
#